data_e464fd513c16107f9a65c492ab2594c1
#
_entry.id   e464fd513c16107f9a65c492ab2594c1
#
_cell.length_a   1.000
_cell.length_b   1.000
_cell.length_c   1.000
_cell.angle_alpha   90.00
_cell.angle_beta   90.00
_cell.angle_gamma   90.00
#
_symmetry.space_group_name_H-M   'P 1'
#
loop_
_entity.id
_entity.type
_entity.pdbx_description
1 polymer ?
#
loop_
_entity_poly.entity_id
_entity_poly.type
_entity_poly.pdbx_seq_one_letter_code
_entity_poly.pdbx_strand_id
1 'polypeptide(L)'
;VSSEARGFILGAAMAYELGVGFVPIRKKGKLPSKTVKLTYQKEYEPDTIEIHEDSIEPGERVLLIDDLLATGGTIKANAELVEKLGGKVVGIGFLIELEYLHGRDALGGKYEVFSLINLKTPNG
;
A
#
# COMPACT_ATOMS: atom_id res chain seq x y z
N VAL A 1 0.75 0.49 7.38
CA VAL A 1 -0.47 0.43 6.55
C VAL A 1 -0.32 -0.64 5.50
N SER A 2 -1.34 -1.46 5.34
CA SER A 2 -1.36 -2.50 4.31
C SER A 2 -2.76 -2.67 3.75
N SER A 3 -2.85 -3.20 2.53
CA SER A 3 -4.14 -3.49 1.90
C SER A 3 -4.48 -4.98 1.94
N GLU A 4 -5.80 -5.28 1.93
CA GLU A 4 -6.27 -6.65 1.96
C GLU A 4 -5.85 -7.43 0.71
N ALA A 5 -5.66 -8.71 0.80
CA ALA A 5 -5.71 -9.51 2.03
C ALA A 5 -4.32 -9.96 2.46
N ARG A 6 -3.46 -10.32 1.50
CA ARG A 6 -2.14 -10.89 1.78
C ARG A 6 -1.20 -9.90 2.45
N GLY A 7 -1.34 -8.61 2.11
CA GLY A 7 -0.54 -7.55 2.74
C GLY A 7 -0.76 -7.45 4.24
N PHE A 8 -1.93 -7.84 4.73
CA PHE A 8 -2.24 -7.80 6.17
C PHE A 8 -1.30 -8.69 6.99
N ILE A 9 -0.92 -9.84 6.47
CA ILE A 9 -0.05 -10.78 7.19
C ILE A 9 1.30 -10.13 7.48
N LEU A 10 1.92 -9.56 6.45
CA LEU A 10 3.21 -8.90 6.59
C LEU A 10 3.10 -7.57 7.34
N GLY A 11 2.08 -6.79 7.03
CA GLY A 11 1.88 -5.49 7.66
C GLY A 11 1.64 -5.60 9.15
N ALA A 12 0.81 -6.54 9.57
CA ALA A 12 0.51 -6.76 10.98
C ALA A 12 1.74 -7.26 11.74
N ALA A 13 2.48 -8.21 11.17
CA ALA A 13 3.70 -8.73 11.78
C ALA A 13 4.75 -7.62 11.94
N MET A 14 4.90 -6.79 10.92
CA MET A 14 5.85 -5.69 10.95
C MET A 14 5.47 -4.61 11.96
N ALA A 15 4.18 -4.29 12.05
CA ALA A 15 3.67 -3.34 13.04
C ALA A 15 3.94 -3.83 14.47
N TYR A 16 3.72 -5.11 14.71
CA TYR A 16 4.01 -5.73 16.00
C TYR A 16 5.49 -5.64 16.34
N GLU A 17 6.35 -6.00 15.39
CA GLU A 17 7.81 -5.99 15.60
C GLU A 17 8.35 -4.57 15.83
N LEU A 18 7.80 -3.59 15.14
CA LEU A 18 8.22 -2.19 15.28
C LEU A 18 7.54 -1.47 16.46
N GLY A 19 6.55 -2.09 17.08
CA GLY A 19 5.83 -1.47 18.19
C GLY A 19 4.96 -0.29 17.76
N VAL A 20 4.41 -0.33 16.55
CA VAL A 20 3.56 0.74 16.00
C VAL A 20 2.15 0.22 15.66
N GLY A 21 1.23 1.13 15.37
CA GLY A 21 -0.12 0.77 15.00
C GLY A 21 -0.20 0.15 13.61
N PHE A 22 -1.26 -0.60 13.38
CA PHE A 22 -1.58 -1.17 12.09
C PHE A 22 -2.86 -0.54 11.54
N VAL A 23 -2.83 -0.08 10.30
CA VAL A 23 -3.98 0.52 9.63
C VAL A 23 -4.30 -0.26 8.36
N PRO A 24 -5.50 -0.85 8.26
CA PRO A 24 -5.91 -1.58 7.08
C PRO A 24 -6.49 -0.66 6.00
N ILE A 25 -6.16 -0.93 4.75
CA ILE A 25 -6.86 -0.42 3.58
C ILE A 25 -7.68 -1.59 3.02
N ARG A 26 -8.95 -1.37 2.78
CA ARG A 26 -9.84 -2.42 2.32
C ARG A 26 -10.68 -1.97 1.12
N LYS A 27 -11.27 -2.93 0.45
CA LYS A 27 -12.21 -2.65 -0.64
C LYS A 27 -13.48 -2.02 -0.09
N LYS A 28 -14.16 -1.25 -0.93
CA LYS A 28 -15.37 -0.51 -0.57
C LYS A 28 -16.37 -1.36 0.20
N GLY A 29 -16.86 -0.80 1.30
CA GLY A 29 -17.93 -1.41 2.10
C GLY A 29 -17.47 -2.41 3.15
N LYS A 30 -16.16 -2.62 3.31
CA LYS A 30 -15.63 -3.61 4.26
C LYS A 30 -15.21 -3.05 5.61
N LEU A 31 -15.05 -1.74 5.71
CA LEU A 31 -14.68 -1.09 6.97
C LEU A 31 -15.91 -0.63 7.74
N PRO A 32 -15.95 -0.81 9.08
CA PRO A 32 -17.15 -0.59 9.86
C PRO A 32 -17.44 0.87 10.22
N SER A 33 -16.48 1.77 10.09
CA SER A 33 -16.63 3.16 10.50
C SER A 33 -16.48 4.11 9.31
N LYS A 34 -16.48 5.41 9.57
CA LYS A 34 -16.33 6.43 8.50
C LYS A 34 -15.01 6.28 7.77
N THR A 35 -15.07 6.37 6.45
CA THR A 35 -13.92 6.14 5.59
C THR A 35 -13.67 7.29 4.63
N VAL A 36 -12.43 7.37 4.15
CA VAL A 36 -12.04 8.13 2.97
C VAL A 36 -11.82 7.13 1.86
N LYS A 37 -12.32 7.44 0.66
CA LYS A 37 -12.29 6.53 -0.49
C LYS A 37 -11.41 7.06 -1.59
N LEU A 38 -10.87 6.14 -2.39
CA LEU A 38 -10.17 6.44 -3.63
C LEU A 38 -10.55 5.40 -4.68
N THR A 39 -10.99 5.87 -5.85
CA THR A 39 -11.24 5.00 -7.00
C THR A 39 -10.07 5.13 -7.95
N TYR A 40 -9.53 4.01 -8.40
CA TYR A 40 -8.42 3.98 -9.36
C TYR A 40 -8.67 2.93 -10.44
N GLN A 41 -8.07 3.15 -11.61
CA GLN A 41 -8.21 2.25 -12.74
C GLN A 41 -7.35 1.02 -12.59
N LYS A 42 -7.95 -0.14 -12.80
CA LYS A 42 -7.28 -1.41 -13.00
C LYS A 42 -7.37 -1.80 -14.47
N GLU A 43 -6.83 -2.97 -14.80
CA GLU A 43 -6.72 -3.44 -16.18
C GLU A 43 -8.06 -3.56 -16.90
N TYR A 44 -9.11 -3.96 -16.19
CA TYR A 44 -10.45 -4.21 -16.79
C TYR A 44 -11.52 -3.29 -16.25
N GLU A 45 -11.49 -2.99 -14.97
CA GLU A 45 -12.50 -2.15 -14.33
C GLU A 45 -11.88 -1.32 -13.21
N PRO A 46 -12.50 -0.18 -12.84
CA PRO A 46 -12.02 0.57 -11.69
C PRO A 46 -12.26 -0.18 -10.39
N ASP A 47 -11.42 0.09 -9.41
CA ASP A 47 -11.57 -0.44 -8.06
C ASP A 47 -11.61 0.71 -7.07
N THR A 48 -12.36 0.55 -5.98
CA THR A 48 -12.46 1.56 -4.92
C THR A 48 -11.94 0.97 -3.62
N ILE A 49 -11.01 1.68 -3.01
CA ILE A 49 -10.42 1.31 -1.73
C ILE A 49 -10.76 2.36 -0.68
N GLU A 50 -10.73 1.95 0.57
CA GLU A 50 -11.11 2.79 1.71
C GLU A 50 -10.10 2.66 2.83
N ILE A 51 -9.96 3.75 3.59
CA ILE A 51 -9.22 3.79 4.84
C ILE A 51 -10.09 4.54 5.86
N HIS A 52 -10.03 4.16 7.14
CA HIS A 52 -10.76 4.90 8.17
C HIS A 52 -10.26 6.35 8.24
N GLU A 53 -11.19 7.29 8.27
CA GLU A 53 -10.84 8.72 8.23
C GLU A 53 -10.03 9.21 9.44
N ASP A 54 -10.16 8.51 10.57
CA ASP A 54 -9.48 8.85 11.82
C ASP A 54 -8.23 8.00 12.09
N SER A 55 -7.80 7.19 11.12
CA SER A 55 -6.73 6.23 11.34
C SER A 55 -5.32 6.82 11.30
N ILE A 56 -5.16 7.97 10.67
CA ILE A 56 -3.86 8.63 10.50
C ILE A 56 -4.00 10.10 10.85
N GLU A 57 -3.12 10.59 11.73
CA GLU A 57 -3.05 12.00 12.07
C GLU A 57 -2.28 12.76 10.98
N PRO A 58 -2.65 14.02 10.69
CA PRO A 58 -1.87 14.84 9.75
C PRO A 58 -0.40 14.93 10.18
N GLY A 59 0.50 14.69 9.23
CA GLY A 59 1.94 14.69 9.47
C GLY A 59 2.50 13.39 10.03
N GLU A 60 1.66 12.42 10.33
CA GLU A 60 2.11 11.12 10.86
C GLU A 60 2.94 10.37 9.83
N ARG A 61 4.04 9.77 10.28
CA ARG A 61 4.92 8.98 9.42
C ARG A 61 4.33 7.60 9.18
N VAL A 62 4.22 7.21 7.94
CA VAL A 62 3.56 5.96 7.53
C VAL A 62 4.49 5.11 6.68
N LEU A 63 4.58 3.83 7.03
CA LEU A 63 5.23 2.81 6.23
C LEU A 63 4.15 1.97 5.56
N LEU A 64 4.23 1.85 4.24
CA LEU A 64 3.33 0.99 3.46
C LEU A 64 4.00 -0.36 3.22
N ILE A 65 3.28 -1.43 3.49
CA ILE A 65 3.80 -2.80 3.32
C ILE A 65 2.79 -3.60 2.51
N ASP A 66 3.29 -4.31 1.51
CA ASP A 66 2.49 -5.25 0.75
C ASP A 66 3.33 -6.49 0.39
N ASP A 67 2.68 -7.53 -0.08
CA ASP A 67 3.37 -8.77 -0.42
C ASP A 67 4.05 -8.69 -1.79
N LEU A 68 3.42 -8.05 -2.75
CA LEU A 68 3.84 -8.09 -4.14
C LEU A 68 3.79 -6.71 -4.81
N LEU A 69 4.88 -6.33 -5.46
CA LEU A 69 4.90 -5.20 -6.38
C LEU A 69 4.86 -5.74 -7.81
N ALA A 70 3.74 -5.55 -8.48
CA ALA A 70 3.55 -5.93 -9.88
C ALA A 70 3.56 -4.68 -10.76
N THR A 71 2.41 -4.17 -11.16
CA THR A 71 2.32 -2.97 -12.00
C THR A 71 2.38 -1.66 -11.22
N GLY A 72 2.17 -1.72 -9.91
CA GLY A 72 2.28 -0.56 -9.03
C GLY A 72 1.00 0.24 -8.84
N GLY A 73 -0.09 -0.12 -9.51
CA GLY A 73 -1.35 0.62 -9.42
C GLY A 73 -1.96 0.62 -8.02
N THR A 74 -1.98 -0.54 -7.38
CA THR A 74 -2.56 -0.68 -6.05
C THR A 74 -1.76 0.10 -5.00
N ILE A 75 -0.44 -0.04 -5.00
CA ILE A 75 0.38 0.64 -4.00
C ILE A 75 0.38 2.16 -4.21
N LYS A 76 0.33 2.60 -5.45
CA LYS A 76 0.16 4.03 -5.76
C LYS A 76 -1.14 4.57 -5.16
N ALA A 77 -2.24 3.85 -5.36
CA ALA A 77 -3.54 4.22 -4.79
C ALA A 77 -3.50 4.23 -3.26
N ASN A 78 -2.84 3.25 -2.65
CA ASN A 78 -2.66 3.20 -1.20
C ASN A 78 -1.90 4.43 -0.69
N ALA A 79 -0.83 4.82 -1.37
CA ALA A 79 -0.05 6.01 -0.99
C ALA A 79 -0.89 7.29 -1.11
N GLU A 80 -1.64 7.43 -2.19
CA GLU A 80 -2.52 8.57 -2.37
C GLU A 80 -3.59 8.66 -1.27
N LEU A 81 -4.12 7.52 -0.84
CA LEU A 81 -5.13 7.46 0.21
C LEU A 81 -4.57 7.90 1.56
N VAL A 82 -3.36 7.46 1.90
CA VAL A 82 -2.64 7.90 3.10
C VAL A 82 -2.42 9.41 3.06
N GLU A 83 -1.98 9.92 1.92
CA GLU A 83 -1.71 11.35 1.75
C GLU A 83 -2.99 12.20 1.83
N LYS A 84 -4.13 11.66 1.41
CA LYS A 84 -5.42 12.33 1.60
C LYS A 84 -5.74 12.59 3.07
N LEU A 85 -5.29 11.72 3.96
CA LEU A 85 -5.45 11.91 5.41
C LEU A 85 -4.37 12.82 6.01
N GLY A 86 -3.45 13.31 5.20
CA GLY A 86 -2.33 14.14 5.67
C GLY A 86 -1.14 13.34 6.17
N GLY A 87 -1.14 12.02 5.98
CA GLY A 87 -0.01 11.18 6.36
C GLY A 87 1.19 11.39 5.45
N LYS A 88 2.37 11.08 5.99
CA LYS A 88 3.63 11.17 5.24
C LYS A 88 4.16 9.76 5.01
N VAL A 89 4.16 9.33 3.75
CA VAL A 89 4.72 8.02 3.38
C VAL A 89 6.24 8.10 3.43
N VAL A 90 6.84 7.42 4.40
CA VAL A 90 8.30 7.45 4.61
C VAL A 90 9.01 6.27 3.95
N GLY A 91 8.28 5.25 3.53
CA GLY A 91 8.84 4.11 2.85
C GLY A 91 7.76 3.17 2.38
N ILE A 92 8.08 2.35 1.39
CA ILE A 92 7.18 1.33 0.85
C ILE A 92 7.98 0.04 0.69
N GLY A 93 7.51 -1.03 1.33
CA GLY A 93 8.20 -2.31 1.33
C GLY A 93 7.37 -3.44 0.78
N PHE A 94 8.04 -4.37 0.11
CA PHE A 94 7.42 -5.57 -0.49
C PHE A 94 8.24 -6.81 -0.17
N LEU A 95 7.56 -7.94 -0.10
CA LEU A 95 8.25 -9.22 -0.04
C LEU A 95 8.85 -9.55 -1.41
N ILE A 96 8.06 -9.44 -2.46
CA ILE A 96 8.45 -9.80 -3.83
C ILE A 96 8.18 -8.64 -4.78
N GLU A 97 9.15 -8.35 -5.62
CA GLU A 97 9.00 -7.37 -6.71
C GLU A 97 9.15 -8.10 -8.05
N LEU A 98 8.16 -7.91 -8.93
CA LEU A 98 8.23 -8.36 -10.33
C LEU A 98 8.85 -7.24 -11.15
N GLU A 99 10.17 -7.18 -11.14
CA GLU A 99 10.94 -6.05 -11.67
C GLU A 99 10.67 -5.81 -13.16
N TYR A 100 10.41 -6.88 -13.90
CA TYR A 100 10.09 -6.80 -15.33
C TYR A 100 8.77 -6.07 -15.64
N LEU A 101 7.91 -5.83 -14.65
CA LEU A 101 6.67 -5.07 -14.83
C LEU A 101 6.84 -3.58 -14.52
N HIS A 102 8.02 -3.17 -14.06
CA HIS A 102 8.36 -1.77 -13.80
C HIS A 102 7.38 -1.05 -12.84
N GLY A 103 6.93 -1.75 -11.81
CA GLY A 103 5.97 -1.19 -10.85
C GLY A 103 6.45 0.07 -10.14
N ARG A 104 7.76 0.22 -9.94
CA ARG A 104 8.33 1.43 -9.32
C ARG A 104 8.05 2.70 -10.12
N ASP A 105 7.89 2.58 -11.45
CA ASP A 105 7.61 3.73 -12.30
C ASP A 105 6.26 4.37 -11.95
N ALA A 106 5.30 3.57 -11.52
CA ALA A 106 3.99 4.07 -11.09
C ALA A 106 4.09 5.01 -9.88
N LEU A 107 5.13 4.86 -9.07
CA LEU A 107 5.36 5.67 -7.87
C LEU A 107 6.10 6.97 -8.16
N GLY A 108 6.61 7.16 -9.38
CA GLY A 108 7.17 8.42 -9.85
C GLY A 108 8.43 8.90 -9.12
N GLY A 109 9.15 8.01 -8.46
CA GLY A 109 10.38 8.38 -7.75
C GLY A 109 10.17 9.18 -6.46
N LYS A 110 8.93 9.30 -5.99
CA LYS A 110 8.58 10.10 -4.80
C LYS A 110 8.89 9.41 -3.48
N TYR A 111 9.04 8.10 -3.50
CA TYR A 111 9.11 7.30 -2.27
C TYR A 111 10.33 6.41 -2.27
N GLU A 112 10.83 6.13 -1.08
CA GLU A 112 11.84 5.09 -0.89
C GLU A 112 11.14 3.74 -0.94
N VAL A 113 11.56 2.88 -1.88
CA VAL A 113 10.96 1.57 -2.12
C VAL A 113 11.99 0.48 -1.93
N PHE A 114 11.64 -0.56 -1.19
CA PHE A 114 12.50 -1.72 -1.00
C PHE A 114 11.71 -3.01 -1.18
N SER A 115 12.41 -4.05 -1.61
CA SER A 115 11.86 -5.40 -1.74
C SER A 115 12.89 -6.42 -1.34
N LEU A 116 12.44 -7.56 -0.82
CA LEU A 116 13.35 -8.61 -0.37
C LEU A 116 13.77 -9.54 -1.49
N ILE A 117 12.84 -9.85 -2.39
CA ILE A 117 13.06 -10.77 -3.51
C ILE A 117 12.70 -10.05 -4.80
N ASN A 118 13.65 -9.95 -5.73
CA ASN A 118 13.43 -9.32 -7.03
C ASN A 118 13.47 -10.37 -8.12
N LEU A 119 12.39 -10.47 -8.89
CA LEU A 119 12.32 -11.33 -10.07
C LEU A 119 12.46 -10.44 -11.30
N LYS A 120 13.55 -10.64 -12.02
CA LYS A 120 13.89 -9.79 -13.19
C LYS A 120 13.20 -10.24 -14.46
N THR A 121 12.78 -11.51 -14.51
CA THR A 121 12.07 -12.10 -15.64
C THR A 121 10.92 -12.94 -15.14
N PRO A 122 9.92 -13.28 -16.00
CA PRO A 122 8.81 -14.14 -15.60
C PRO A 122 9.23 -15.53 -15.12
N ASN A 123 10.43 -15.96 -15.45
CA ASN A 123 10.96 -17.27 -15.08
C ASN A 123 11.94 -17.23 -13.89
N GLY A 124 12.03 -16.08 -13.24
CA GLY A 124 12.87 -15.91 -12.04
C GLY A 124 14.22 -15.19 -12.28
#